data_fe3d4e873086188b608ad3b9f2428374
#
_entry.id   fe3d4e873086188b608ad3b9f2428374
#
_cell.length_a   1.000
_cell.length_b   1.000
_cell.length_c   1.000
_cell.angle_alpha   90.00
_cell.angle_beta   90.00
_cell.angle_gamma   90.00
#
_symmetry.space_group_name_H-M   'P 1'
#
loop_
_entity.id
_entity.type
_entity.pdbx_description
1 polymer ?
#
loop_
_entity_poly.entity_id
_entity_poly.type
_entity_poly.pdbx_seq_one_letter_code
_entity_poly.pdbx_strand_id
1 'polypeptide(L)'
;MFEKLEDLAQNNKKISDFHLRAGSPLAYRATGEIVKVKEVMVTAQDLKDLLSMNCNETELEKFDTTHELDTAVTLSGLRFRANFYKTINGPACVCRRVESKIPDMDQFSLPQALYDIVDFHKGLVLVTGPTGSGKSTTLAAIVNEINKTRTSNIITVEDPVEFIHKDLKSIVSHREVGKQTQTFATALKAALREDPDV
;
A
#
# COMPACT_ATOMS: atom_id res chain seq x y z
N MET A 1 -20.75 -5.88 7.71
CA MET A 1 -19.92 -4.67 7.47
C MET A 1 -19.11 -4.77 6.18
N PHE A 2 -18.42 -5.86 5.90
CA PHE A 2 -17.50 -6.01 4.75
C PHE A 2 -18.13 -5.74 3.40
N GLU A 3 -19.27 -6.37 3.07
CA GLU A 3 -19.97 -6.16 1.79
C GLU A 3 -20.23 -4.68 1.47
N LYS A 4 -20.64 -3.90 2.48
CA LYS A 4 -20.91 -2.48 2.28
C LYS A 4 -19.63 -1.65 2.13
N LEU A 5 -18.57 -2.03 2.85
CA LEU A 5 -17.26 -1.39 2.70
C LEU A 5 -16.69 -1.64 1.30
N GLU A 6 -16.79 -2.86 0.81
CA GLU A 6 -16.35 -3.26 -0.52
C GLU A 6 -17.13 -2.55 -1.62
N ASP A 7 -18.47 -2.53 -1.52
CA ASP A 7 -19.34 -1.80 -2.44
C ASP A 7 -18.95 -0.31 -2.53
N LEU A 8 -18.79 0.34 -1.38
CA LEU A 8 -18.36 1.73 -1.32
C LEU A 8 -16.97 1.93 -1.91
N ALA A 9 -16.03 1.03 -1.61
CA ALA A 9 -14.67 1.12 -2.10
C ALA A 9 -14.57 0.94 -3.63
N GLN A 10 -15.39 0.06 -4.21
CA GLN A 10 -15.40 -0.19 -5.66
C GLN A 10 -16.12 0.92 -6.43
N ASN A 11 -17.27 1.38 -5.93
CA ASN A 11 -18.17 2.25 -6.66
C ASN A 11 -17.92 3.74 -6.40
N ASN A 12 -17.20 4.11 -5.36
CA ASN A 12 -16.92 5.53 -5.03
C ASN A 12 -15.41 5.83 -4.97
N LYS A 13 -14.85 6.22 -6.10
CA LYS A 13 -13.43 6.61 -6.21
C LYS A 13 -13.05 7.88 -5.44
N LYS A 14 -14.02 8.67 -4.97
CA LYS A 14 -13.76 9.89 -4.18
C LYS A 14 -13.46 9.59 -2.72
N ILE A 15 -13.65 8.34 -2.27
CA ILE A 15 -13.33 7.92 -0.90
C ILE A 15 -11.81 7.79 -0.77
N SER A 16 -11.25 8.56 0.15
CA SER A 16 -9.83 8.50 0.51
C SER A 16 -9.56 7.57 1.69
N ASP A 17 -10.42 7.63 2.71
CA ASP A 17 -10.21 6.88 3.95
C ASP A 17 -11.52 6.27 4.45
N PHE A 18 -11.46 5.05 5.01
CA PHE A 18 -12.53 4.48 5.82
C PHE A 18 -12.14 4.56 7.30
N HIS A 19 -13.10 4.90 8.14
CA HIS A 19 -12.97 4.99 9.60
C HIS A 19 -13.86 3.91 10.23
N LEU A 20 -13.24 2.86 10.73
CA LEU A 20 -13.88 1.71 11.36
C LEU A 20 -13.66 1.80 12.87
N ARG A 21 -14.71 1.95 13.67
CA ARG A 21 -14.61 2.01 15.12
C ARG A 21 -15.67 1.10 15.75
N ALA A 22 -15.26 0.24 16.63
CA ALA A 22 -16.18 -0.64 17.35
C ALA A 22 -17.29 0.16 18.04
N GLY A 23 -18.54 -0.28 17.87
CA GLY A 23 -19.72 0.38 18.43
C GLY A 23 -20.16 1.67 17.73
N SER A 24 -19.61 1.97 16.56
CA SER A 24 -19.96 3.17 15.78
C SER A 24 -20.41 2.81 14.38
N PRO A 25 -21.20 3.67 13.71
CA PRO A 25 -21.48 3.49 12.28
C PRO A 25 -20.21 3.48 11.44
N LEU A 26 -20.20 2.69 10.37
CA LEU A 26 -19.20 2.78 9.32
C LEU A 26 -19.12 4.22 8.83
N ALA A 27 -17.91 4.77 8.75
CA ALA A 27 -17.71 6.10 8.23
C ALA A 27 -16.59 6.11 7.20
N TYR A 28 -16.64 7.06 6.28
CA TYR A 28 -15.60 7.26 5.29
C TYR A 28 -15.37 8.77 5.05
N ARG A 29 -14.19 9.09 4.56
CA ARG A 29 -13.86 10.44 4.10
C ARG A 29 -13.97 10.48 2.58
N ALA A 30 -14.74 11.43 2.07
CA ALA A 30 -14.82 11.71 0.63
C ALA A 30 -14.74 13.23 0.42
N THR A 31 -13.90 13.68 -0.49
CA THR A 31 -13.68 15.11 -0.81
C THR A 31 -13.45 16.00 0.44
N GLY A 32 -12.74 15.44 1.44
CA GLY A 32 -12.40 16.13 2.68
C GLY A 32 -13.42 15.96 3.83
N GLU A 33 -14.66 15.59 3.54
CA GLU A 33 -15.73 15.46 4.53
C GLU A 33 -15.92 14.02 5.03
N ILE A 34 -16.34 13.88 6.30
CA ILE A 34 -16.68 12.59 6.91
C ILE A 34 -18.17 12.30 6.71
N VAL A 35 -18.45 11.18 6.07
CA VAL A 35 -19.80 10.65 5.85
C VAL A 35 -20.01 9.40 6.70
N LYS A 36 -21.13 9.32 7.44
CA LYS A 36 -21.50 8.16 8.27
C LYS A 36 -22.59 7.33 7.58
N VAL A 37 -22.36 6.05 7.46
CA VAL A 37 -23.32 5.04 6.95
C VAL A 37 -24.09 4.49 8.14
N LYS A 38 -25.17 5.17 8.53
CA LYS A 38 -25.91 4.92 9.79
C LYS A 38 -26.48 3.52 9.90
N GLU A 39 -26.81 2.90 8.78
CA GLU A 39 -27.39 1.55 8.68
C GLU A 39 -26.38 0.42 8.88
N VAL A 40 -25.09 0.72 8.94
CA VAL A 40 -24.02 -0.27 9.10
C VAL A 40 -23.20 0.03 10.35
N MET A 41 -23.42 -0.75 11.39
CA MET A 41 -22.64 -0.66 12.62
C MET A 41 -21.39 -1.53 12.52
N VAL A 42 -20.26 -0.97 12.94
CA VAL A 42 -18.97 -1.69 13.03
C VAL A 42 -18.89 -2.34 14.41
N THR A 43 -18.67 -3.64 14.45
CA THR A 43 -18.49 -4.38 15.69
C THR A 43 -17.01 -4.61 16.01
N ALA A 44 -16.69 -4.94 17.26
CA ALA A 44 -15.34 -5.35 17.64
C ALA A 44 -14.91 -6.65 16.89
N GLN A 45 -15.89 -7.52 16.58
CA GLN A 45 -15.64 -8.75 15.85
C GLN A 45 -15.27 -8.46 14.38
N ASP A 46 -15.95 -7.52 13.73
CA ASP A 46 -15.56 -7.11 12.37
C ASP A 46 -14.09 -6.67 12.27
N LEU A 47 -13.61 -5.93 13.27
CA LEU A 47 -12.21 -5.47 13.30
C LEU A 47 -11.22 -6.59 13.60
N LYS A 48 -11.59 -7.56 14.45
CA LYS A 48 -10.79 -8.77 14.66
C LYS A 48 -10.71 -9.62 13.41
N ASP A 49 -11.83 -9.79 12.71
CA ASP A 49 -11.87 -10.53 11.45
C ASP A 49 -11.00 -9.84 10.39
N LEU A 50 -11.08 -8.50 10.28
CA LEU A 50 -10.24 -7.73 9.36
C LEU A 50 -8.74 -7.90 9.65
N LEU A 51 -8.35 -7.88 10.92
CA LEU A 51 -6.97 -8.17 11.37
C LEU A 51 -6.57 -9.59 10.98
N SER A 52 -7.36 -10.59 11.37
CA SER A 52 -7.04 -12.01 11.14
C SER A 52 -6.93 -12.38 9.65
N MET A 53 -7.70 -11.71 8.79
CA MET A 53 -7.67 -11.94 7.33
C MET A 53 -6.42 -11.35 6.66
N ASN A 54 -5.76 -10.36 7.28
CA ASN A 54 -4.73 -9.56 6.61
C ASN A 54 -3.37 -9.56 7.35
N CYS A 55 -3.32 -10.01 8.60
CA CYS A 55 -2.13 -9.97 9.45
C CYS A 55 -1.62 -11.37 9.76
N ASN A 56 -0.30 -11.50 9.87
CA ASN A 56 0.36 -12.71 10.35
C ASN A 56 0.38 -12.74 11.90
N GLU A 57 0.80 -13.87 12.48
CA GLU A 57 0.85 -14.07 13.94
C GLU A 57 1.69 -13.00 14.65
N THR A 58 2.85 -12.65 14.09
CA THR A 58 3.74 -11.62 14.67
C THR A 58 3.09 -10.24 14.68
N GLU A 59 2.35 -9.87 13.64
CA GLU A 59 1.60 -8.60 13.57
C GLU A 59 0.45 -8.59 14.60
N LEU A 60 -0.23 -9.73 14.78
CA LEU A 60 -1.31 -9.87 15.78
C LEU A 60 -0.76 -9.73 17.21
N GLU A 61 0.34 -10.42 17.53
CA GLU A 61 1.04 -10.30 18.82
C GLU A 61 1.53 -8.86 19.06
N LYS A 62 2.06 -8.21 18.04
CA LYS A 62 2.47 -6.81 18.11
C LYS A 62 1.27 -5.92 18.45
N PHE A 63 0.15 -6.08 17.76
CA PHE A 63 -1.07 -5.29 18.05
C PHE A 63 -1.59 -5.51 19.46
N ASP A 64 -1.52 -6.74 19.97
CA ASP A 64 -1.97 -7.05 21.34
C ASP A 64 -1.08 -6.39 22.39
N THR A 65 0.22 -6.28 22.14
CA THR A 65 1.20 -5.71 23.08
C THR A 65 1.34 -4.19 22.97
N THR A 66 1.42 -3.65 21.74
CA THR A 66 1.65 -2.22 21.51
C THR A 66 0.37 -1.40 21.39
N HIS A 67 -0.77 -2.07 21.14
CA HIS A 67 -2.10 -1.47 20.91
C HIS A 67 -2.19 -0.65 19.61
N GLU A 68 -1.17 -0.71 18.76
CA GLU A 68 -1.09 -0.02 17.46
C GLU A 68 -0.45 -0.93 16.44
N LEU A 69 -0.96 -0.90 15.20
CA LEU A 69 -0.41 -1.65 14.06
C LEU A 69 -0.68 -0.92 12.76
N ASP A 70 0.40 -0.56 12.08
CA ASP A 70 0.36 -0.19 10.66
C ASP A 70 0.57 -1.43 9.81
N THR A 71 -0.32 -1.67 8.85
CA THR A 71 -0.22 -2.80 7.91
C THR A 71 -0.95 -2.50 6.61
N ALA A 72 -0.78 -3.36 5.62
CA ALA A 72 -1.57 -3.30 4.40
C ALA A 72 -2.75 -4.29 4.48
N VAL A 73 -3.93 -3.82 4.12
CA VAL A 73 -5.17 -4.60 4.05
C VAL A 73 -5.61 -4.69 2.60
N THR A 74 -6.00 -5.90 2.17
CA THR A 74 -6.59 -6.13 0.85
C THR A 74 -8.03 -6.56 1.02
N LEU A 75 -8.95 -5.83 0.38
CA LEU A 75 -10.39 -6.12 0.34
C LEU A 75 -10.86 -6.06 -1.10
N SER A 76 -11.45 -7.16 -1.59
CA SER A 76 -11.98 -7.29 -2.97
C SER A 76 -11.01 -6.80 -4.05
N GLY A 77 -9.72 -7.11 -3.90
CA GLY A 77 -8.66 -6.72 -4.84
C GLY A 77 -8.23 -5.25 -4.75
N LEU A 78 -8.82 -4.47 -3.85
CA LEU A 78 -8.38 -3.12 -3.54
C LEU A 78 -7.43 -3.15 -2.33
N ARG A 79 -6.33 -2.42 -2.43
CA ARG A 79 -5.33 -2.33 -1.37
C ARG A 79 -5.54 -1.05 -0.55
N PHE A 80 -5.37 -1.19 0.76
CA PHE A 80 -5.46 -0.09 1.73
C PHE A 80 -4.24 -0.12 2.64
N ARG A 81 -3.71 1.03 2.97
CA ARG A 81 -2.87 1.19 4.15
C ARG A 81 -3.79 1.31 5.36
N ALA A 82 -3.65 0.44 6.34
CA ALA A 82 -4.50 0.36 7.51
C ALA A 82 -3.69 0.63 8.78
N ASN A 83 -4.16 1.55 9.60
CA ASN A 83 -3.69 1.75 10.94
C ASN A 83 -4.76 1.24 11.92
N PHE A 84 -4.44 0.17 12.64
CA PHE A 84 -5.26 -0.37 13.72
C PHE A 84 -4.79 0.21 15.05
N TYR A 85 -5.71 0.56 15.93
CA TYR A 85 -5.41 1.10 17.26
C TYR A 85 -6.51 0.78 18.25
N LYS A 86 -6.17 0.75 19.56
CA LYS A 86 -7.15 0.54 20.64
C LYS A 86 -7.66 1.89 21.14
N THR A 87 -8.95 1.97 21.40
CA THR A 87 -9.63 3.11 22.04
C THR A 87 -10.35 2.64 23.30
N ILE A 88 -10.83 3.58 24.12
CA ILE A 88 -11.66 3.26 25.30
C ILE A 88 -12.93 2.48 24.96
N ASN A 89 -13.42 2.59 23.72
CA ASN A 89 -14.63 1.90 23.24
C ASN A 89 -14.31 0.59 22.50
N GLY A 90 -13.05 0.17 22.45
CA GLY A 90 -12.60 -1.03 21.75
C GLY A 90 -11.67 -0.72 20.57
N PRO A 91 -11.42 -1.70 19.71
CA PRO A 91 -10.54 -1.53 18.56
C PRO A 91 -11.12 -0.56 17.54
N ALA A 92 -10.21 0.08 16.79
CA ALA A 92 -10.53 0.94 15.68
C ALA A 92 -9.51 0.74 14.55
N CYS A 93 -9.88 1.13 13.34
CA CYS A 93 -9.00 1.09 12.17
C CYS A 93 -9.30 2.27 11.25
N VAL A 94 -8.24 2.89 10.72
CA VAL A 94 -8.33 3.80 9.59
C VAL A 94 -7.69 3.12 8.39
N CYS A 95 -8.47 2.89 7.33
CA CYS A 95 -8.00 2.32 6.07
C CYS A 95 -7.91 3.41 5.02
N ARG A 96 -6.70 3.80 4.64
CA ARG A 96 -6.44 4.72 3.54
C ARG A 96 -6.35 3.97 2.23
N ARG A 97 -7.13 4.39 1.25
CA ARG A 97 -7.08 3.79 -0.08
C ARG A 97 -5.72 4.03 -0.72
N VAL A 98 -5.12 2.95 -1.23
CA VAL A 98 -3.93 3.01 -2.06
C VAL A 98 -4.36 2.99 -3.52
N GLU A 99 -3.86 3.92 -4.31
CA GLU A 99 -4.18 3.97 -5.74
C GLU A 99 -3.56 2.74 -6.42
N SER A 100 -4.40 1.89 -6.99
CA SER A 100 -3.95 0.62 -7.62
C SER A 100 -3.49 0.80 -9.07
N LYS A 101 -3.83 1.94 -9.68
CA LYS A 101 -3.41 2.22 -11.05
C LYS A 101 -2.02 2.83 -11.04
N ILE A 102 -1.06 2.07 -11.54
CA ILE A 102 0.29 2.59 -11.75
C ILE A 102 0.23 3.63 -12.86
N PRO A 103 0.69 4.86 -12.62
CA PRO A 103 0.67 5.90 -13.62
C PRO A 103 1.74 5.64 -14.69
N ASP A 104 1.44 6.02 -15.93
CA ASP A 104 2.43 6.06 -16.99
C ASP A 104 3.24 7.36 -16.90
N MET A 105 4.53 7.30 -17.27
CA MET A 105 5.41 8.47 -17.25
C MET A 105 4.86 9.61 -18.12
N ASP A 106 4.22 9.28 -19.25
CA ASP A 106 3.64 10.26 -20.19
C ASP A 106 2.44 11.03 -19.61
N GLN A 107 1.87 10.58 -18.49
CA GLN A 107 0.79 11.31 -17.80
C GLN A 107 1.31 12.51 -17.00
N PHE A 108 2.62 12.60 -16.85
CA PHE A 108 3.30 13.68 -16.14
C PHE A 108 4.20 14.44 -17.10
N SER A 109 4.26 15.75 -16.95
CA SER A 109 5.25 16.56 -17.67
C SER A 109 6.62 16.41 -17.03
N LEU A 110 7.21 15.20 -17.12
CA LEU A 110 8.49 14.89 -16.51
C LEU A 110 9.65 15.43 -17.34
N PRO A 111 10.75 15.88 -16.71
CA PRO A 111 11.98 16.22 -17.40
C PRO A 111 12.58 15.01 -18.15
N GLN A 112 13.22 15.24 -19.30
CA GLN A 112 13.85 14.20 -20.11
C GLN A 112 14.80 13.30 -19.28
N ALA A 113 15.52 13.88 -18.35
CA ALA A 113 16.42 13.13 -17.46
C ALA A 113 15.76 11.96 -16.72
N LEU A 114 14.44 12.00 -16.45
CA LEU A 114 13.72 10.88 -15.84
C LEU A 114 13.44 9.76 -16.84
N TYR A 115 13.28 10.07 -18.11
CA TYR A 115 13.20 9.06 -19.18
C TYR A 115 14.55 8.40 -19.42
N ASP A 116 15.63 9.18 -19.35
CA ASP A 116 17.00 8.66 -19.53
C ASP A 116 17.38 7.62 -18.45
N ILE A 117 16.82 7.76 -17.23
CA ILE A 117 17.04 6.80 -16.11
C ILE A 117 16.56 5.37 -16.48
N VAL A 118 15.53 5.25 -17.30
CA VAL A 118 14.96 3.95 -17.71
C VAL A 118 16.03 3.09 -18.42
N ASP A 119 16.97 3.72 -19.10
CA ASP A 119 18.04 3.05 -19.85
C ASP A 119 19.31 2.79 -19.01
N PHE A 120 19.36 3.22 -17.77
CA PHE A 120 20.53 2.98 -16.91
C PHE A 120 20.65 1.50 -16.55
N HIS A 121 21.83 0.93 -16.78
CA HIS A 121 22.12 -0.46 -16.44
C HIS A 121 22.77 -0.63 -15.06
N LYS A 122 23.28 0.45 -14.47
CA LYS A 122 23.95 0.45 -13.17
C LYS A 122 24.01 1.85 -12.58
N GLY A 123 24.07 1.93 -11.28
CA GLY A 123 24.20 3.18 -10.52
C GLY A 123 23.16 3.28 -9.42
N LEU A 124 23.12 4.44 -8.80
CA LEU A 124 22.16 4.78 -7.76
C LEU A 124 21.35 6.02 -8.20
N VAL A 125 20.04 5.91 -8.20
CA VAL A 125 19.13 7.02 -8.42
C VAL A 125 18.42 7.36 -7.12
N LEU A 126 18.46 8.61 -6.69
CA LEU A 126 17.80 9.09 -5.47
C LEU A 126 16.61 9.98 -5.83
N VAL A 127 15.41 9.59 -5.40
CA VAL A 127 14.19 10.38 -5.50
C VAL A 127 13.87 10.95 -4.13
N THR A 128 14.03 12.25 -3.96
CA THR A 128 13.88 12.94 -2.67
C THR A 128 12.83 14.04 -2.72
N GLY A 129 12.32 14.42 -1.55
CA GLY A 129 11.33 15.49 -1.41
C GLY A 129 10.42 15.30 -0.18
N PRO A 130 9.58 16.28 0.17
CA PRO A 130 8.67 16.17 1.30
C PRO A 130 7.57 15.12 1.07
N THR A 131 6.86 14.76 2.13
CA THR A 131 5.68 13.87 2.04
C THR A 131 4.64 14.49 1.10
N GLY A 132 4.03 13.67 0.24
CA GLY A 132 3.02 14.12 -0.72
C GLY A 132 3.57 14.78 -1.99
N SER A 133 4.91 14.88 -2.17
CA SER A 133 5.51 15.46 -3.38
C SER A 133 5.51 14.54 -4.62
N GLY A 134 4.94 13.34 -4.51
CA GLY A 134 4.86 12.40 -5.63
C GLY A 134 6.06 11.47 -5.80
N LYS A 135 6.95 11.34 -4.80
CA LYS A 135 8.13 10.45 -4.87
C LYS A 135 7.79 9.02 -5.27
N SER A 136 6.91 8.37 -4.49
CA SER A 136 6.49 6.98 -4.75
C SER A 136 5.79 6.84 -6.09
N THR A 137 4.97 7.83 -6.47
CA THR A 137 4.27 7.87 -7.75
C THR A 137 5.25 7.96 -8.92
N THR A 138 6.26 8.84 -8.82
CA THR A 138 7.32 8.99 -9.83
C THR A 138 8.15 7.73 -9.94
N LEU A 139 8.55 7.16 -8.80
CA LEU A 139 9.32 5.91 -8.76
C LEU A 139 8.54 4.75 -9.39
N ALA A 140 7.25 4.61 -9.05
CA ALA A 140 6.39 3.59 -9.63
C ALA A 140 6.24 3.77 -11.15
N ALA A 141 6.13 5.00 -11.65
CA ALA A 141 6.06 5.28 -13.08
C ALA A 141 7.36 4.87 -13.81
N ILE A 142 8.54 5.18 -13.24
CA ILE A 142 9.84 4.78 -13.77
C ILE A 142 9.97 3.25 -13.79
N VAL A 143 9.68 2.58 -12.67
CA VAL A 143 9.71 1.11 -12.57
C VAL A 143 8.75 0.48 -13.58
N ASN A 144 7.56 1.04 -13.76
CA ASN A 144 6.60 0.56 -14.74
C ASN A 144 7.12 0.69 -16.18
N GLU A 145 7.82 1.78 -16.51
CA GLU A 145 8.39 1.97 -17.82
C GLU A 145 9.55 1.00 -18.09
N ILE A 146 10.42 0.77 -17.11
CA ILE A 146 11.45 -0.29 -17.17
C ILE A 146 10.78 -1.65 -17.42
N ASN A 147 9.75 -1.98 -16.66
CA ASN A 147 8.99 -3.24 -16.78
C ASN A 147 8.35 -3.44 -18.15
N LYS A 148 7.91 -2.35 -18.82
CA LYS A 148 7.35 -2.39 -20.18
C LYS A 148 8.42 -2.53 -21.27
N THR A 149 9.58 -1.94 -21.08
CA THR A 149 10.57 -1.74 -22.14
C THR A 149 11.74 -2.72 -22.08
N ARG A 150 12.15 -3.15 -20.87
CA ARG A 150 13.30 -4.01 -20.62
C ARG A 150 12.92 -5.43 -20.21
N THR A 151 13.80 -6.40 -20.48
CA THR A 151 13.72 -7.78 -20.00
C THR A 151 14.64 -7.91 -18.77
N SER A 152 14.15 -7.50 -17.61
CA SER A 152 14.94 -7.33 -16.39
C SER A 152 14.30 -8.06 -15.20
N ASN A 153 15.10 -8.43 -14.21
CA ASN A 153 14.63 -8.82 -12.89
C ASN A 153 14.60 -7.59 -11.98
N ILE A 154 13.38 -7.16 -11.63
CA ILE A 154 13.13 -5.97 -10.82
C ILE A 154 12.74 -6.42 -9.41
N ILE A 155 13.43 -5.93 -8.39
CA ILE A 155 13.12 -6.21 -6.99
C ILE A 155 12.74 -4.90 -6.29
N THR A 156 11.55 -4.84 -5.71
CA THR A 156 11.16 -3.73 -4.84
C THR A 156 11.21 -4.14 -3.37
N VAL A 157 11.65 -3.22 -2.50
CA VAL A 157 11.60 -3.36 -1.04
C VAL A 157 10.92 -2.13 -0.48
N GLU A 158 9.77 -2.30 0.15
CA GLU A 158 8.88 -1.20 0.53
C GLU A 158 8.27 -1.41 1.93
N ASP A 159 7.82 -0.32 2.57
CA ASP A 159 7.17 -0.35 3.88
C ASP A 159 6.02 0.69 3.96
N PRO A 160 4.78 0.28 3.60
CA PRO A 160 4.38 -0.92 2.85
C PRO A 160 4.48 -0.73 1.32
N VAL A 161 4.24 -1.81 0.55
CA VAL A 161 4.14 -1.74 -0.92
C VAL A 161 2.93 -0.87 -1.31
N GLU A 162 3.21 0.22 -2.04
CA GLU A 162 2.17 1.16 -2.52
C GLU A 162 1.60 0.76 -3.89
N PHE A 163 2.43 0.30 -4.82
CA PHE A 163 2.02 -0.09 -6.16
C PHE A 163 2.43 -1.52 -6.48
N ILE A 164 1.49 -2.32 -6.95
CA ILE A 164 1.78 -3.70 -7.37
C ILE A 164 1.93 -3.75 -8.88
N HIS A 165 3.17 -3.92 -9.34
CA HIS A 165 3.48 -4.13 -10.74
C HIS A 165 3.19 -5.58 -11.15
N LYS A 166 2.52 -5.76 -12.28
CA LYS A 166 2.38 -7.07 -12.91
C LYS A 166 3.58 -7.29 -13.81
N ASP A 167 4.00 -8.53 -13.97
CA ASP A 167 5.03 -8.88 -14.94
C ASP A 167 4.59 -8.50 -16.36
N LEU A 168 5.46 -7.79 -17.08
CA LEU A 168 5.27 -7.42 -18.49
C LEU A 168 6.43 -8.00 -19.31
N LYS A 169 7.42 -7.17 -19.71
CA LYS A 169 8.66 -7.67 -20.29
C LYS A 169 9.64 -8.13 -19.19
N SER A 170 9.63 -7.44 -18.06
CA SER A 170 10.41 -7.80 -16.88
C SER A 170 9.60 -8.70 -15.94
N ILE A 171 10.30 -9.36 -15.02
CA ILE A 171 9.71 -9.97 -13.83
C ILE A 171 9.85 -9.00 -12.66
N VAL A 172 8.81 -8.87 -11.82
CA VAL A 172 8.80 -7.93 -10.70
C VAL A 172 8.51 -8.64 -9.40
N SER A 173 9.45 -8.60 -8.48
CA SER A 173 9.32 -9.19 -7.15
C SER A 173 9.15 -8.10 -6.10
N HIS A 174 8.00 -8.07 -5.42
CA HIS A 174 7.71 -7.13 -4.33
C HIS A 174 8.03 -7.75 -2.99
N ARG A 175 8.78 -7.03 -2.15
CA ARG A 175 9.11 -7.44 -0.78
C ARG A 175 8.68 -6.35 0.21
N GLU A 176 7.66 -6.62 0.99
CA GLU A 176 7.14 -5.72 2.03
C GLU A 176 7.86 -6.00 3.36
N VAL A 177 8.37 -4.97 3.99
CA VAL A 177 8.97 -5.06 5.33
C VAL A 177 7.91 -5.48 6.35
N GLY A 178 8.26 -6.40 7.23
CA GLY A 178 7.33 -6.99 8.21
C GLY A 178 6.54 -8.19 7.69
N LYS A 179 6.49 -8.42 6.35
CA LYS A 179 5.78 -9.56 5.73
C LYS A 179 6.71 -10.49 4.97
N GLN A 180 7.31 -10.03 3.87
CA GLN A 180 8.22 -10.84 3.05
C GLN A 180 9.69 -10.66 3.45
N THR A 181 10.01 -9.64 4.22
CA THR A 181 11.34 -9.41 4.79
C THR A 181 11.22 -8.74 6.15
N GLN A 182 12.20 -8.91 7.02
CA GLN A 182 12.17 -8.33 8.35
C GLN A 182 12.55 -6.84 8.36
N THR A 183 13.54 -6.46 7.56
CA THR A 183 14.07 -5.09 7.48
C THR A 183 14.54 -4.76 6.08
N PHE A 184 14.68 -3.49 5.75
CA PHE A 184 15.32 -3.05 4.51
C PHE A 184 16.73 -3.61 4.38
N ALA A 185 17.53 -3.59 5.45
CA ALA A 185 18.90 -4.10 5.44
C ALA A 185 18.96 -5.59 5.11
N THR A 186 18.07 -6.40 5.70
CA THR A 186 17.98 -7.83 5.42
C THR A 186 17.57 -8.09 3.98
N ALA A 187 16.59 -7.35 3.48
CA ALA A 187 16.12 -7.46 2.10
C ALA A 187 17.22 -7.11 1.09
N LEU A 188 17.92 -5.98 1.28
CA LEU A 188 19.01 -5.56 0.40
C LEU A 188 20.16 -6.57 0.37
N LYS A 189 20.52 -7.13 1.53
CA LYS A 189 21.55 -8.18 1.60
C LYS A 189 21.14 -9.45 0.85
N ALA A 190 19.87 -9.81 0.88
CA ALA A 190 19.33 -10.95 0.16
C ALA A 190 19.26 -10.66 -1.35
N ALA A 191 18.80 -9.48 -1.74
CA ALA A 191 18.67 -9.06 -3.13
C ALA A 191 19.97 -9.22 -3.93
N LEU A 192 21.13 -9.01 -3.32
CA LEU A 192 22.44 -9.25 -3.97
C LEU A 192 22.64 -10.69 -4.48
N ARG A 193 21.81 -11.64 -4.06
CA ARG A 193 21.86 -13.07 -4.46
C ARG A 193 20.63 -13.47 -5.28
N GLU A 194 19.74 -12.54 -5.55
CA GLU A 194 18.49 -12.76 -6.25
C GLU A 194 18.58 -12.31 -7.73
N ASP A 195 19.82 -12.09 -8.23
CA ASP A 195 20.14 -11.68 -9.61
C ASP A 195 19.35 -10.44 -10.07
N PRO A 196 19.39 -9.32 -9.33
CA PRO A 196 18.65 -8.13 -9.67
C PRO A 196 19.34 -7.32 -10.77
N ASP A 197 18.55 -6.86 -11.74
CA ASP A 197 18.98 -5.83 -12.70
C ASP A 197 18.58 -4.43 -12.21
N VAL A 198 17.47 -4.36 -11.44
CA VAL A 198 16.91 -3.12 -10.89
C VAL A 198 16.37 -3.36 -9.48
#